data_ba1e8d12edc87763d19a07835364e6ae
#
_entry.id   ba1e8d12edc87763d19a07835364e6ae
#
_cell.length_a   1.000
_cell.length_b   1.000
_cell.length_c   1.000
_cell.angle_alpha   90.00
_cell.angle_beta   90.00
_cell.angle_gamma   90.00
#
_symmetry.space_group_name_H-M   'P 1'
#
loop_
_entity.id
_entity.type
_entity.pdbx_description
1 polymer ?
#
loop_
_entity_poly.entity_id
_entity_poly.type
_entity_poly.pdbx_seq_one_letter_code
_entity_poly.pdbx_strand_id
1 'polypeptide(L)'
;MLALDWLRGLVMILMTVDHASGVFNAGRLMTDGTALYRPGTPLPAAQFLTRWMTHLCAPTFVFLAGSALALSVEKRRAEGESARAIDGFILTRGILLMALDPLWMSPVFTPGQVLLQVLYAIGGGLVAMVALRRLSAAWLAGLGFALIIGGDAFTALGLAGSGGAPGVPLALLLTGGRFGGWIVGYPLLPWLAVMLLGWAFGRHLATAPRAVLARQVLVAGVLALTAFVAVRGLNGYGNMALLREDGSLVQWLHVSKYPPSLSFIALELGLAALCLAAFLRMDRQAPAIVHRALQPLAVLGQTALFFYLLHVHVLTLAAYLLGAGHRSGLAETYVAAFVAVVVLYPVCRWYRGYKAAHPNGWPRYV
;
A
#
# COMPACT_ATOMS: atom_id res chain seq x y z
N MET A 1 10.15 -3.10 16.06
CA MET A 1 9.73 -1.73 16.43
C MET A 1 8.22 -1.69 16.39
N LEU A 2 7.57 -1.57 17.54
CA LEU A 2 6.11 -1.68 17.65
C LEU A 2 5.37 -0.62 16.83
N ALA A 3 5.92 0.59 16.73
CA ALA A 3 5.34 1.68 15.94
C ALA A 3 5.08 1.30 14.48
N LEU A 4 6.01 0.57 13.82
CA LEU A 4 5.82 0.10 12.44
C LEU A 4 4.74 -0.99 12.37
N ASP A 5 4.67 -1.86 13.38
CA ASP A 5 3.67 -2.91 13.43
C ASP A 5 2.29 -2.31 13.71
N TRP A 6 2.17 -1.29 14.58
CA TRP A 6 0.92 -0.57 14.81
C TRP A 6 0.41 0.13 13.54
N LEU A 7 1.31 0.83 12.82
CA LEU A 7 0.92 1.47 11.54
C LEU A 7 0.47 0.41 10.53
N ARG A 8 1.20 -0.69 10.39
CA ARG A 8 0.83 -1.79 9.51
C ARG A 8 -0.53 -2.40 9.91
N GLY A 9 -0.77 -2.59 11.21
CA GLY A 9 -2.04 -3.08 11.73
C GLY A 9 -3.21 -2.12 11.48
N LEU A 10 -2.99 -0.81 11.64
CA LEU A 10 -4.00 0.21 11.33
C LEU A 10 -4.43 0.12 9.86
N VAL A 11 -3.47 0.11 8.93
CA VAL A 11 -3.80 0.03 7.51
C VAL A 11 -4.38 -1.33 7.11
N MET A 12 -4.14 -2.42 7.86
CA MET A 12 -4.86 -3.70 7.68
C MET A 12 -6.35 -3.56 7.98
N ILE A 13 -6.72 -2.84 9.05
CA ILE A 13 -8.13 -2.58 9.37
C ILE A 13 -8.78 -1.72 8.29
N LEU A 14 -8.14 -0.62 7.88
CA LEU A 14 -8.65 0.23 6.80
C LEU A 14 -8.81 -0.53 5.48
N MET A 15 -7.85 -1.39 5.15
CA MET A 15 -7.93 -2.24 3.96
C MET A 15 -9.11 -3.23 4.03
N THR A 16 -9.43 -3.73 5.23
CA THR A 16 -10.61 -4.59 5.40
C THR A 16 -11.90 -3.83 5.12
N VAL A 17 -11.98 -2.55 5.51
CA VAL A 17 -13.11 -1.67 5.12
C VAL A 17 -13.19 -1.50 3.61
N ASP A 18 -12.05 -1.27 2.92
CA ASP A 18 -12.01 -1.16 1.46
C ASP A 18 -12.55 -2.40 0.77
N HIS A 19 -12.07 -3.57 1.19
CA HIS A 19 -12.44 -4.82 0.56
C HIS A 19 -13.87 -5.24 0.94
N ALA A 20 -14.33 -4.97 2.18
CA ALA A 20 -15.73 -5.14 2.54
C ALA A 20 -16.63 -4.23 1.69
N SER A 21 -16.23 -2.98 1.44
CA SER A 21 -16.92 -2.10 0.50
C SER A 21 -16.93 -2.66 -0.91
N GLY A 22 -15.83 -3.28 -1.36
CA GLY A 22 -15.76 -3.97 -2.66
C GLY A 22 -16.71 -5.14 -2.80
N VAL A 23 -17.02 -5.84 -1.70
CA VAL A 23 -17.83 -7.05 -1.71
C VAL A 23 -19.32 -6.75 -1.42
N PHE A 24 -19.62 -5.86 -0.47
CA PHE A 24 -20.97 -5.64 0.03
C PHE A 24 -21.64 -4.37 -0.51
N ASN A 25 -20.88 -3.27 -0.68
CA ASN A 25 -21.43 -1.92 -0.88
C ASN A 25 -21.90 -1.67 -2.31
N ALA A 26 -23.21 -1.51 -2.49
CA ALA A 26 -23.81 -1.15 -3.79
C ALA A 26 -23.40 0.26 -4.27
N GLY A 27 -23.13 1.19 -3.37
CA GLY A 27 -22.74 2.57 -3.67
C GLY A 27 -21.23 2.82 -3.78
N ARG A 28 -20.39 1.75 -3.85
CA ARG A 28 -18.94 1.90 -3.93
C ARG A 28 -18.51 2.74 -5.12
N LEU A 29 -17.69 3.74 -4.86
CA LEU A 29 -17.07 4.56 -5.89
C LEU A 29 -15.79 3.91 -6.43
N MET A 30 -15.64 3.94 -7.75
CA MET A 30 -14.43 3.52 -8.47
C MET A 30 -14.01 4.67 -9.40
N THR A 31 -13.57 5.78 -8.80
CA THR A 31 -13.33 7.06 -9.48
C THR A 31 -11.90 7.57 -9.30
N ASP A 32 -10.99 6.74 -8.78
CA ASP A 32 -9.65 7.13 -8.31
C ASP A 32 -8.59 7.19 -9.44
N GLY A 33 -8.97 7.65 -10.62
CA GLY A 33 -8.06 7.81 -11.77
C GLY A 33 -8.80 8.30 -13.00
N THR A 34 -8.10 8.93 -13.92
CA THR A 34 -8.69 9.52 -15.15
C THR A 34 -9.40 8.52 -16.05
N ALA A 35 -8.93 7.27 -16.08
CA ALA A 35 -9.61 6.21 -16.82
C ALA A 35 -10.91 5.71 -16.15
N LEU A 36 -11.12 6.06 -14.88
CA LEU A 36 -12.22 5.59 -14.05
C LEU A 36 -13.23 6.70 -13.72
N TYR A 37 -12.82 7.96 -13.84
CA TYR A 37 -13.64 9.12 -13.51
C TYR A 37 -14.01 9.91 -14.77
N ARG A 38 -15.24 10.32 -14.85
CA ARG A 38 -15.72 11.28 -15.85
C ARG A 38 -16.09 12.57 -15.14
N PRO A 39 -15.61 13.74 -15.63
CA PRO A 39 -16.00 15.04 -15.08
C PRO A 39 -17.51 15.17 -14.92
N GLY A 40 -17.95 15.76 -13.80
CA GLY A 40 -19.38 15.87 -13.45
C GLY A 40 -19.98 14.63 -12.80
N THR A 41 -19.24 13.51 -12.64
CA THR A 41 -19.75 12.35 -11.90
C THR A 41 -19.95 12.71 -10.42
N PRO A 42 -21.16 12.49 -9.85
CA PRO A 42 -21.40 12.77 -8.44
C PRO A 42 -20.48 11.96 -7.52
N LEU A 43 -19.92 12.61 -6.51
CA LEU A 43 -19.10 12.01 -5.46
C LEU A 43 -19.79 12.17 -4.10
N PRO A 44 -20.81 11.35 -3.75
CA PRO A 44 -21.48 11.43 -2.46
C PRO A 44 -20.49 11.33 -1.30
N ALA A 45 -20.48 12.33 -0.42
CA ALA A 45 -19.43 12.52 0.58
C ALA A 45 -19.16 11.27 1.46
N ALA A 46 -20.20 10.59 1.92
CA ALA A 46 -20.06 9.39 2.75
C ALA A 46 -19.37 8.23 1.98
N GLN A 47 -19.76 7.98 0.73
CA GLN A 47 -19.15 6.97 -0.13
C GLN A 47 -17.71 7.36 -0.48
N PHE A 48 -17.51 8.63 -0.84
CA PHE A 48 -16.19 9.18 -1.16
C PHE A 48 -15.23 9.06 0.02
N LEU A 49 -15.61 9.54 1.21
CA LEU A 49 -14.75 9.51 2.39
C LEU A 49 -14.44 8.08 2.84
N THR A 50 -15.41 7.14 2.75
CA THR A 50 -15.15 5.73 3.01
C THR A 50 -14.07 5.18 2.07
N ARG A 51 -14.13 5.51 0.79
CA ARG A 51 -13.12 5.11 -0.19
C ARG A 51 -11.79 5.82 0.05
N TRP A 52 -11.81 7.12 0.28
CA TRP A 52 -10.63 7.94 0.47
C TRP A 52 -9.78 7.52 1.69
N MET A 53 -10.41 7.28 2.85
CA MET A 53 -9.68 6.86 4.05
C MET A 53 -8.89 5.55 3.85
N THR A 54 -9.32 4.71 2.90
CA THR A 54 -8.65 3.45 2.59
C THR A 54 -7.50 3.61 1.59
N HIS A 55 -7.34 4.78 0.97
CA HIS A 55 -6.22 5.07 0.07
C HIS A 55 -4.87 5.01 0.79
N LEU A 56 -4.84 5.30 2.09
CA LEU A 56 -3.65 5.20 2.94
C LEU A 56 -2.98 3.81 2.90
N CYS A 57 -3.75 2.74 2.59
CA CYS A 57 -3.29 1.37 2.71
C CYS A 57 -2.13 1.04 1.78
N ALA A 58 -2.33 1.19 0.46
CA ALA A 58 -1.36 0.71 -0.52
C ALA A 58 0.00 1.43 -0.46
N PRO A 59 0.08 2.77 -0.43
CA PRO A 59 1.36 3.48 -0.30
C PRO A 59 2.08 3.11 0.99
N THR A 60 1.35 2.99 2.10
CA THR A 60 1.92 2.60 3.40
C THR A 60 2.46 1.17 3.36
N PHE A 61 1.74 0.21 2.78
CA PHE A 61 2.24 -1.16 2.65
C PHE A 61 3.50 -1.26 1.81
N VAL A 62 3.53 -0.60 0.66
CA VAL A 62 4.70 -0.63 -0.24
C VAL A 62 5.89 0.06 0.42
N PHE A 63 5.69 1.20 1.06
CA PHE A 63 6.72 1.91 1.82
C PHE A 63 7.28 1.06 2.97
N LEU A 64 6.39 0.44 3.77
CA LEU A 64 6.79 -0.43 4.87
C LEU A 64 7.42 -1.74 4.39
N ALA A 65 7.08 -2.23 3.19
CA ALA A 65 7.78 -3.37 2.60
C ALA A 65 9.23 -3.04 2.26
N GLY A 66 9.50 -1.86 1.68
CA GLY A 66 10.84 -1.35 1.44
C GLY A 66 11.62 -1.17 2.75
N SER A 67 10.99 -0.58 3.77
CA SER A 67 11.61 -0.38 5.09
C SER A 67 11.96 -1.70 5.77
N ALA A 68 11.03 -2.65 5.75
CA ALA A 68 11.23 -3.99 6.33
C ALA A 68 12.32 -4.77 5.59
N LEU A 69 12.39 -4.62 4.25
CA LEU A 69 13.45 -5.24 3.46
C LEU A 69 14.83 -4.70 3.89
N ALA A 70 14.98 -3.38 4.04
CA ALA A 70 16.24 -2.77 4.48
C ALA A 70 16.68 -3.31 5.84
N LEU A 71 15.77 -3.34 6.82
CA LEU A 71 16.03 -3.87 8.16
C LEU A 71 16.38 -5.36 8.13
N SER A 72 15.69 -6.15 7.30
CA SER A 72 15.95 -7.58 7.12
C SER A 72 17.34 -7.84 6.53
N VAL A 73 17.74 -7.06 5.52
CA VAL A 73 19.06 -7.16 4.89
C VAL A 73 20.17 -6.81 5.89
N GLU A 74 20.00 -5.75 6.70
CA GLU A 74 20.98 -5.40 7.72
C GLU A 74 21.12 -6.49 8.78
N LYS A 75 19.99 -7.04 9.25
CA LYS A 75 20.01 -8.15 10.21
C LYS A 75 20.77 -9.36 9.65
N ARG A 76 20.45 -9.80 8.41
CA ARG A 76 21.09 -10.95 7.75
C ARG A 76 22.59 -10.72 7.51
N ARG A 77 22.98 -9.49 7.17
CA ARG A 77 24.41 -9.11 7.06
C ARG A 77 25.13 -9.23 8.40
N ALA A 78 24.51 -8.75 9.48
CA ALA A 78 25.04 -8.87 10.82
C ALA A 78 25.17 -10.32 11.30
N GLU A 79 24.28 -11.21 10.82
CA GLU A 79 24.30 -12.65 11.06
C GLU A 79 25.31 -13.40 10.15
N GLY A 80 26.03 -12.69 9.26
CA GLY A 80 27.08 -13.25 8.40
C GLY A 80 26.56 -13.93 7.12
N GLU A 81 25.27 -13.73 6.74
CA GLU A 81 24.75 -14.29 5.49
C GLU A 81 25.45 -13.68 4.28
N SER A 82 25.77 -14.53 3.30
CA SER A 82 26.40 -14.09 2.04
C SER A 82 25.43 -13.24 1.20
N ALA A 83 25.98 -12.33 0.38
CA ALA A 83 25.19 -11.51 -0.53
C ALA A 83 24.29 -12.34 -1.45
N ARG A 84 24.79 -13.51 -1.90
CA ARG A 84 24.03 -14.44 -2.76
C ARG A 84 22.84 -15.07 -2.00
N ALA A 85 23.01 -15.44 -0.72
CA ALA A 85 21.93 -15.98 0.11
C ALA A 85 20.83 -14.93 0.32
N ILE A 86 21.22 -13.67 0.58
CA ILE A 86 20.30 -12.54 0.72
C ILE A 86 19.55 -12.27 -0.60
N ASP A 87 20.25 -12.27 -1.75
CA ASP A 87 19.65 -12.11 -3.07
C ASP A 87 18.63 -13.24 -3.36
N GLY A 88 19.00 -14.48 -3.06
CA GLY A 88 18.11 -15.64 -3.21
C GLY A 88 16.84 -15.51 -2.36
N PHE A 89 16.96 -15.09 -1.10
CA PHE A 89 15.81 -14.86 -0.24
C PHE A 89 14.87 -13.77 -0.78
N ILE A 90 15.43 -12.63 -1.22
CA ILE A 90 14.65 -11.52 -1.78
C ILE A 90 13.93 -11.96 -3.06
N LEU A 91 14.66 -12.64 -3.97
CA LEU A 91 14.10 -13.13 -5.24
C LEU A 91 12.96 -14.12 -5.02
N THR A 92 13.17 -15.12 -4.15
CA THR A 92 12.14 -16.11 -3.81
C THR A 92 10.90 -15.46 -3.26
N ARG A 93 11.05 -14.51 -2.32
CA ARG A 93 9.91 -13.78 -1.75
C ARG A 93 9.22 -12.90 -2.79
N GLY A 94 9.99 -12.23 -3.65
CA GLY A 94 9.45 -11.39 -4.72
C GLY A 94 8.60 -12.20 -5.70
N ILE A 95 9.12 -13.33 -6.20
CA ILE A 95 8.41 -14.22 -7.12
C ILE A 95 7.16 -14.81 -6.46
N LEU A 96 7.26 -15.25 -5.20
CA LEU A 96 6.11 -15.75 -4.44
C LEU A 96 4.98 -14.73 -4.38
N LEU A 97 5.30 -13.47 -4.00
CA LEU A 97 4.29 -12.42 -3.92
C LEU A 97 3.68 -12.10 -5.29
N MET A 98 4.48 -12.04 -6.35
CA MET A 98 3.97 -11.85 -7.72
C MET A 98 3.02 -12.96 -8.13
N ALA A 99 3.29 -14.20 -7.75
CA ALA A 99 2.45 -15.35 -8.07
C ALA A 99 1.14 -15.39 -7.27
N LEU A 100 1.13 -14.85 -6.05
CA LEU A 100 -0.08 -14.84 -5.20
C LEU A 100 -1.20 -13.95 -5.74
N ASP A 101 -0.90 -12.88 -6.50
CA ASP A 101 -1.96 -12.07 -7.12
C ASP A 101 -2.78 -12.89 -8.15
N PRO A 102 -2.18 -13.47 -9.20
CA PRO A 102 -2.93 -14.24 -10.19
C PRO A 102 -3.52 -15.55 -9.64
N LEU A 103 -2.80 -16.23 -8.74
CA LEU A 103 -3.17 -17.60 -8.34
C LEU A 103 -4.13 -17.64 -7.14
N TRP A 104 -4.06 -16.66 -6.24
CA TRP A 104 -4.80 -16.67 -4.98
C TRP A 104 -5.81 -15.53 -4.86
N MET A 105 -5.41 -14.31 -5.26
CA MET A 105 -6.25 -13.13 -5.08
C MET A 105 -7.20 -12.90 -6.28
N SER A 106 -6.73 -13.07 -7.51
CA SER A 106 -7.57 -12.84 -8.71
C SER A 106 -8.85 -13.66 -8.76
N PRO A 107 -8.87 -14.97 -8.40
CA PRO A 107 -10.08 -15.76 -8.40
C PRO A 107 -11.20 -15.20 -7.53
N VAL A 108 -10.86 -14.44 -6.48
CA VAL A 108 -11.83 -13.85 -5.56
C VAL A 108 -12.20 -12.42 -5.96
N PHE A 109 -11.23 -11.60 -6.42
CA PHE A 109 -11.48 -10.22 -6.81
C PHE A 109 -12.12 -10.07 -8.19
N THR A 110 -11.71 -10.90 -9.13
CA THR A 110 -12.11 -10.83 -10.55
C THR A 110 -12.23 -12.22 -11.14
N PRO A 111 -13.28 -12.98 -10.78
CA PRO A 111 -13.46 -14.33 -11.31
C PRO A 111 -13.34 -14.38 -12.84
N GLY A 112 -12.51 -15.28 -13.35
CA GLY A 112 -12.27 -15.44 -14.78
C GLY A 112 -11.26 -14.46 -15.40
N GLN A 113 -10.69 -13.53 -14.62
CA GLN A 113 -9.66 -12.59 -15.08
C GLN A 113 -8.43 -12.64 -14.18
N VAL A 114 -7.26 -12.32 -14.73
CA VAL A 114 -6.02 -12.16 -13.99
C VAL A 114 -5.87 -10.69 -13.57
N LEU A 115 -5.80 -10.45 -12.27
CA LEU A 115 -5.64 -9.11 -11.72
C LEU A 115 -4.27 -8.98 -11.06
N LEU A 116 -3.44 -8.07 -11.58
CA LEU A 116 -2.15 -7.71 -11.02
C LEU A 116 -2.30 -6.48 -10.12
N GLN A 117 -2.23 -6.71 -8.81
CA GLN A 117 -2.45 -5.70 -7.78
C GLN A 117 -1.20 -5.41 -6.94
N VAL A 118 -1.44 -5.12 -5.66
CA VAL A 118 -0.40 -4.69 -4.72
C VAL A 118 0.66 -5.77 -4.48
N LEU A 119 0.32 -7.06 -4.50
CA LEU A 119 1.33 -8.13 -4.34
C LEU A 119 2.24 -8.24 -5.55
N TYR A 120 1.71 -8.04 -6.77
CA TYR A 120 2.52 -7.92 -7.98
C TYR A 120 3.50 -6.75 -7.87
N ALA A 121 3.03 -5.56 -7.45
CA ALA A 121 3.88 -4.39 -7.32
C ALA A 121 4.96 -4.56 -6.23
N ILE A 122 4.59 -5.10 -5.06
CA ILE A 122 5.55 -5.38 -3.98
C ILE A 122 6.55 -6.46 -4.43
N GLY A 123 6.07 -7.55 -5.01
CA GLY A 123 6.92 -8.65 -5.47
C GLY A 123 7.89 -8.22 -6.56
N GLY A 124 7.40 -7.52 -7.59
CA GLY A 124 8.22 -6.95 -8.65
C GLY A 124 9.23 -5.92 -8.13
N GLY A 125 8.82 -5.10 -7.17
CA GLY A 125 9.71 -4.19 -6.44
C GLY A 125 10.83 -4.95 -5.71
N LEU A 126 10.52 -6.04 -5.00
CA LEU A 126 11.52 -6.89 -4.35
C LEU A 126 12.50 -7.48 -5.37
N VAL A 127 12.01 -7.98 -6.50
CA VAL A 127 12.88 -8.50 -7.58
C VAL A 127 13.82 -7.40 -8.08
N ALA A 128 13.32 -6.19 -8.33
CA ALA A 128 14.16 -5.05 -8.73
C ALA A 128 15.21 -4.70 -7.65
N MET A 129 14.83 -4.81 -6.37
CA MET A 129 15.72 -4.54 -5.24
C MET A 129 16.89 -5.53 -5.12
N VAL A 130 16.87 -6.69 -5.76
CA VAL A 130 18.03 -7.59 -5.83
C VAL A 130 19.24 -6.86 -6.42
N ALA A 131 19.04 -6.08 -7.49
CA ALA A 131 20.10 -5.26 -8.09
C ALA A 131 20.24 -3.89 -7.38
N LEU A 132 19.12 -3.19 -7.19
CA LEU A 132 19.09 -1.79 -6.72
C LEU A 132 19.63 -1.61 -5.30
N ARG A 133 19.48 -2.59 -4.39
CA ARG A 133 19.97 -2.51 -3.01
C ARG A 133 21.49 -2.32 -2.87
N ARG A 134 22.24 -2.46 -3.97
CA ARG A 134 23.69 -2.22 -4.02
C ARG A 134 24.04 -0.74 -4.12
N LEU A 135 23.06 0.08 -4.52
CA LEU A 135 23.19 1.55 -4.54
C LEU A 135 23.07 2.12 -3.12
N SER A 136 23.57 3.32 -2.91
CA SER A 136 23.43 4.02 -1.64
C SER A 136 21.96 4.39 -1.37
N ALA A 137 21.61 4.54 -0.09
CA ALA A 137 20.26 4.96 0.30
C ALA A 137 19.89 6.33 -0.29
N ALA A 138 20.86 7.24 -0.43
CA ALA A 138 20.65 8.55 -1.04
C ALA A 138 20.32 8.45 -2.54
N TRP A 139 21.03 7.60 -3.29
CA TRP A 139 20.73 7.36 -4.69
C TRP A 139 19.35 6.73 -4.88
N LEU A 140 18.97 5.79 -4.03
CA LEU A 140 17.64 5.16 -4.10
C LEU A 140 16.53 6.13 -3.72
N ALA A 141 16.74 6.98 -2.72
CA ALA A 141 15.80 8.05 -2.40
C ALA A 141 15.66 9.04 -3.57
N GLY A 142 16.79 9.48 -4.17
CA GLY A 142 16.79 10.36 -5.33
C GLY A 142 16.04 9.76 -6.53
N LEU A 143 16.29 8.48 -6.84
CA LEU A 143 15.57 7.75 -7.88
C LEU A 143 14.07 7.65 -7.57
N GLY A 144 13.71 7.34 -6.32
CA GLY A 144 12.31 7.30 -5.88
C GLY A 144 11.61 8.65 -6.09
N PHE A 145 12.23 9.75 -5.66
CA PHE A 145 11.68 11.09 -5.90
C PHE A 145 11.61 11.44 -7.39
N ALA A 146 12.64 11.11 -8.18
CA ALA A 146 12.64 11.37 -9.63
C ALA A 146 11.50 10.63 -10.35
N LEU A 147 11.23 9.37 -9.98
CA LEU A 147 10.12 8.59 -10.54
C LEU A 147 8.75 9.14 -10.11
N ILE A 148 8.61 9.61 -8.88
CA ILE A 148 7.34 10.18 -8.38
C ILE A 148 7.09 11.54 -9.05
N ILE A 149 8.08 12.42 -9.05
CA ILE A 149 7.95 13.77 -9.65
C ILE A 149 7.79 13.67 -11.16
N GLY A 150 8.53 12.80 -11.82
CA GLY A 150 8.47 12.60 -13.26
C GLY A 150 7.29 11.76 -13.75
N GLY A 151 6.47 11.21 -12.86
CA GLY A 151 5.43 10.24 -13.19
C GLY A 151 4.45 10.70 -14.26
N ASP A 152 3.93 11.93 -14.16
CA ASP A 152 3.03 12.51 -15.17
C ASP A 152 3.73 12.61 -16.54
N ALA A 153 4.98 13.09 -16.58
CA ALA A 153 5.75 13.24 -17.82
C ALA A 153 6.05 11.87 -18.44
N PHE A 154 6.52 10.90 -17.65
CA PHE A 154 6.80 9.53 -18.14
C PHE A 154 5.54 8.86 -18.69
N THR A 155 4.41 9.03 -18.02
CA THR A 155 3.11 8.50 -18.47
C THR A 155 2.69 9.18 -19.79
N ALA A 156 2.77 10.50 -19.87
CA ALA A 156 2.41 11.25 -21.08
C ALA A 156 3.29 10.88 -22.27
N LEU A 157 4.61 10.79 -22.08
CA LEU A 157 5.56 10.38 -23.12
C LEU A 157 5.31 8.93 -23.57
N GLY A 158 5.07 8.03 -22.64
CA GLY A 158 4.77 6.64 -22.95
C GLY A 158 3.49 6.48 -23.76
N LEU A 159 2.42 7.23 -23.40
CA LEU A 159 1.16 7.23 -24.15
C LEU A 159 1.32 7.87 -25.53
N ALA A 160 2.04 8.97 -25.64
CA ALA A 160 2.33 9.60 -26.95
C ALA A 160 3.07 8.63 -27.88
N GLY A 161 4.09 7.92 -27.36
CA GLY A 161 4.84 6.92 -28.13
C GLY A 161 4.04 5.68 -28.53
N SER A 162 2.90 5.41 -27.86
CA SER A 162 2.01 4.26 -28.13
C SER A 162 0.72 4.63 -28.89
N GLY A 163 0.63 5.82 -29.44
CA GLY A 163 -0.56 6.27 -30.18
C GLY A 163 -1.77 6.58 -29.27
N GLY A 164 -1.54 6.92 -28.01
CA GLY A 164 -2.60 7.33 -27.06
C GLY A 164 -3.23 6.20 -26.26
N ALA A 165 -2.99 4.92 -26.59
CA ALA A 165 -3.47 3.76 -25.84
C ALA A 165 -2.28 2.95 -25.29
N PRO A 166 -2.29 2.55 -24.01
CA PRO A 166 -1.19 1.80 -23.44
C PRO A 166 -1.10 0.39 -24.00
N GLY A 167 0.07 0.01 -24.54
CA GLY A 167 0.40 -1.40 -24.76
C GLY A 167 0.70 -2.13 -23.45
N VAL A 168 0.75 -3.47 -23.49
CA VAL A 168 1.00 -4.29 -22.29
C VAL A 168 2.26 -3.87 -21.51
N PRO A 169 3.43 -3.65 -22.14
CA PRO A 169 4.63 -3.23 -21.39
C PRO A 169 4.45 -1.90 -20.66
N LEU A 170 3.82 -0.92 -21.30
CA LEU A 170 3.56 0.39 -20.70
C LEU A 170 2.58 0.27 -19.52
N ALA A 171 1.56 -0.57 -19.67
CA ALA A 171 0.60 -0.83 -18.61
C ALA A 171 1.25 -1.51 -17.39
N LEU A 172 2.09 -2.51 -17.61
CA LEU A 172 2.81 -3.20 -16.53
C LEU A 172 3.76 -2.27 -15.78
N LEU A 173 4.37 -1.32 -16.48
CA LEU A 173 5.40 -0.47 -15.91
C LEU A 173 4.88 0.87 -15.38
N LEU A 174 3.93 1.55 -16.06
CA LEU A 174 3.59 2.95 -15.77
C LEU A 174 2.11 3.24 -15.59
N THR A 175 1.22 2.73 -16.49
CA THR A 175 -0.14 3.25 -16.58
C THR A 175 -1.22 2.38 -15.93
N GLY A 176 -0.97 1.07 -15.81
CA GLY A 176 -2.05 0.12 -15.63
C GLY A 176 -2.91 -0.02 -16.90
N GLY A 177 -3.96 -0.82 -16.83
CA GLY A 177 -4.87 -1.02 -17.95
C GLY A 177 -5.56 -2.38 -17.96
N ARG A 178 -6.46 -2.59 -18.95
CA ARG A 178 -7.21 -3.84 -19.18
C ARG A 178 -6.86 -4.40 -20.56
N PHE A 179 -6.54 -5.71 -20.62
CA PHE A 179 -6.08 -6.39 -21.83
C PHE A 179 -6.70 -7.79 -21.90
N GLY A 180 -7.83 -7.93 -22.59
CA GLY A 180 -8.54 -9.20 -22.63
C GLY A 180 -8.90 -9.69 -21.22
N GLY A 181 -8.34 -10.86 -20.83
CA GLY A 181 -8.52 -11.42 -19.49
C GLY A 181 -7.56 -10.90 -18.42
N TRP A 182 -6.78 -9.83 -18.69
CA TRP A 182 -5.77 -9.28 -17.77
C TRP A 182 -6.12 -7.86 -17.34
N ILE A 183 -5.94 -7.58 -16.05
CA ILE A 183 -6.10 -6.25 -15.45
C ILE A 183 -4.82 -5.92 -14.70
N VAL A 184 -4.16 -4.83 -15.08
CA VAL A 184 -3.01 -4.28 -14.36
C VAL A 184 -3.50 -3.09 -13.54
N GLY A 185 -3.74 -3.30 -12.25
CA GLY A 185 -4.17 -2.24 -11.33
C GLY A 185 -3.01 -1.49 -10.69
N TYR A 186 -1.83 -2.12 -10.56
CA TYR A 186 -0.67 -1.56 -9.88
C TYR A 186 0.57 -1.62 -10.77
N PRO A 187 0.81 -0.62 -11.63
CA PRO A 187 1.99 -0.57 -12.49
C PRO A 187 3.28 -0.47 -11.65
N LEU A 188 4.34 -1.17 -12.10
CA LEU A 188 5.52 -1.43 -11.27
C LEU A 188 6.29 -0.16 -10.87
N LEU A 189 6.61 0.76 -11.80
CA LEU A 189 7.55 1.85 -11.54
C LEU A 189 7.06 2.87 -10.50
N PRO A 190 5.79 3.35 -10.52
CA PRO A 190 5.30 4.25 -9.49
C PRO A 190 5.35 3.63 -8.08
N TRP A 191 5.03 2.35 -7.96
CA TRP A 191 5.05 1.64 -6.67
C TRP A 191 6.48 1.25 -6.26
N LEU A 192 7.37 0.93 -7.19
CA LEU A 192 8.80 0.78 -6.92
C LEU A 192 9.38 2.07 -6.33
N ALA A 193 9.00 3.24 -6.87
CA ALA A 193 9.43 4.53 -6.31
C ALA A 193 9.09 4.67 -4.82
N VAL A 194 7.88 4.30 -4.42
CA VAL A 194 7.45 4.29 -3.01
C VAL A 194 8.27 3.28 -2.18
N MET A 195 8.58 2.11 -2.75
CA MET A 195 9.43 1.10 -2.09
C MET A 195 10.86 1.60 -1.89
N LEU A 196 11.43 2.34 -2.87
CA LEU A 196 12.77 2.93 -2.78
C LEU A 196 12.85 3.95 -1.64
N LEU A 197 11.84 4.82 -1.49
CA LEU A 197 11.75 5.73 -0.35
C LEU A 197 11.64 4.95 0.97
N GLY A 198 10.86 3.88 1.00
CA GLY A 198 10.76 2.99 2.14
C GLY A 198 12.08 2.33 2.50
N TRP A 199 12.84 1.85 1.51
CA TRP A 199 14.18 1.31 1.72
C TRP A 199 15.12 2.34 2.32
N ALA A 200 15.19 3.55 1.76
CA ALA A 200 16.02 4.62 2.27
C ALA A 200 15.66 4.97 3.72
N PHE A 201 14.37 5.02 4.03
CA PHE A 201 13.89 5.21 5.40
C PHE A 201 14.28 4.05 6.32
N GLY A 202 14.17 2.79 5.88
CA GLY A 202 14.58 1.64 6.66
C GLY A 202 16.09 1.64 6.99
N ARG A 203 16.92 2.10 6.05
CA ARG A 203 18.37 2.32 6.27
C ARG A 203 18.61 3.42 7.32
N HIS A 204 17.88 4.53 7.20
CA HIS A 204 17.92 5.60 8.20
C HIS A 204 17.47 5.10 9.58
N LEU A 205 16.42 4.31 9.64
CA LEU A 205 15.86 3.75 10.86
C LEU A 205 16.88 2.85 11.62
N ALA A 206 17.73 2.15 10.87
CA ALA A 206 18.75 1.27 11.44
C ALA A 206 19.88 2.05 12.16
N THR A 207 20.09 3.31 11.79
CA THR A 207 21.24 4.12 12.29
C THR A 207 20.83 5.35 13.10
N ALA A 208 19.61 5.89 12.90
CA ALA A 208 19.15 7.11 13.54
C ALA A 208 18.89 6.93 15.05
N PRO A 209 19.27 7.91 15.89
CA PRO A 209 18.90 7.92 17.28
C PRO A 209 17.37 7.96 17.44
N ARG A 210 16.82 7.05 18.24
CA ARG A 210 15.36 6.97 18.46
C ARG A 210 14.76 8.27 19.02
N ALA A 211 15.57 9.10 19.68
CA ALA A 211 15.14 10.35 20.29
C ALA A 211 14.64 11.37 19.25
N VAL A 212 15.30 11.44 18.08
CA VAL A 212 14.99 12.44 17.03
C VAL A 212 14.07 11.91 15.94
N LEU A 213 13.91 10.58 15.84
CA LEU A 213 13.24 9.91 14.75
C LEU A 213 11.78 10.38 14.59
N ALA A 214 11.02 10.44 15.69
CA ALA A 214 9.61 10.88 15.63
C ALA A 214 9.47 12.32 15.10
N ARG A 215 10.41 13.21 15.46
CA ARG A 215 10.43 14.59 14.95
C ARG A 215 10.77 14.62 13.46
N GLN A 216 11.77 13.85 13.03
CA GLN A 216 12.17 13.79 11.62
C GLN A 216 11.04 13.27 10.74
N VAL A 217 10.35 12.20 11.18
CA VAL A 217 9.19 11.64 10.47
C VAL A 217 8.03 12.63 10.45
N LEU A 218 7.77 13.35 11.56
CA LEU A 218 6.76 14.42 11.60
C LEU A 218 7.07 15.52 10.58
N VAL A 219 8.30 16.00 10.55
CA VAL A 219 8.71 17.04 9.59
C VAL A 219 8.56 16.55 8.15
N ALA A 220 9.00 15.32 7.85
CA ALA A 220 8.82 14.73 6.52
C ALA A 220 7.33 14.64 6.14
N GLY A 221 6.46 14.25 7.08
CA GLY A 221 5.01 14.20 6.86
C GLY A 221 4.41 15.58 6.56
N VAL A 222 4.80 16.60 7.34
CA VAL A 222 4.34 17.98 7.10
C VAL A 222 4.82 18.50 5.74
N LEU A 223 6.08 18.25 5.36
CA LEU A 223 6.60 18.64 4.06
C LEU A 223 5.86 17.94 2.90
N ALA A 224 5.55 16.66 3.04
CA ALA A 224 4.77 15.92 2.05
C ALA A 224 3.35 16.48 1.90
N LEU A 225 2.66 16.80 3.01
CA LEU A 225 1.34 17.43 2.96
C LEU A 225 1.38 18.85 2.40
N THR A 226 2.43 19.61 2.67
CA THR A 226 2.65 20.92 2.04
C THR A 226 2.82 20.77 0.52
N ALA A 227 3.61 19.80 0.07
CA ALA A 227 3.75 19.48 -1.34
C ALA A 227 2.41 19.06 -1.97
N PHE A 228 1.60 18.24 -1.28
CA PHE A 228 0.25 17.91 -1.71
C PHE A 228 -0.60 19.16 -1.92
N VAL A 229 -0.66 20.06 -0.93
CA VAL A 229 -1.45 21.30 -1.02
C VAL A 229 -0.97 22.15 -2.19
N ALA A 230 0.34 22.30 -2.40
CA ALA A 230 0.90 23.07 -3.50
C ALA A 230 0.53 22.46 -4.86
N VAL A 231 0.79 21.17 -5.07
CA VAL A 231 0.52 20.46 -6.35
C VAL A 231 -0.98 20.44 -6.63
N ARG A 232 -1.80 20.15 -5.62
CA ARG A 232 -3.25 20.10 -5.78
C ARG A 232 -3.83 21.51 -5.98
N GLY A 233 -3.23 22.53 -5.33
CA GLY A 233 -3.61 23.93 -5.50
C GLY A 233 -3.34 24.45 -6.92
N LEU A 234 -2.22 24.09 -7.52
CA LEU A 234 -1.88 24.44 -8.92
C LEU A 234 -2.81 23.76 -9.94
N ASN A 235 -3.45 22.67 -9.56
CA ASN A 235 -4.44 21.93 -10.35
C ASN A 235 -3.98 21.59 -11.78
N GLY A 236 -2.72 21.22 -11.93
CA GLY A 236 -2.07 20.90 -13.20
C GLY A 236 -1.20 19.65 -13.09
N TYR A 237 0.08 19.81 -13.43
CA TYR A 237 1.09 18.75 -13.32
C TYR A 237 1.12 18.12 -11.92
N GLY A 238 1.37 16.83 -11.84
CA GLY A 238 1.42 16.08 -10.58
C GLY A 238 0.08 15.48 -10.14
N ASN A 239 -0.98 15.60 -10.97
CA ASN A 239 -2.31 15.07 -10.69
C ASN A 239 -2.73 13.92 -11.63
N MET A 240 -1.87 13.43 -12.51
CA MET A 240 -2.19 12.41 -13.53
C MET A 240 -3.45 12.76 -14.33
N ALA A 241 -3.59 14.04 -14.70
CA ALA A 241 -4.74 14.62 -15.39
C ALA A 241 -6.11 14.47 -14.67
N LEU A 242 -6.14 14.01 -13.41
CA LEU A 242 -7.33 14.05 -12.56
C LEU A 242 -7.40 15.40 -11.84
N LEU A 243 -7.90 16.42 -12.54
CA LEU A 243 -7.97 17.79 -12.06
C LEU A 243 -9.19 18.00 -11.15
N ARG A 244 -9.14 19.05 -10.31
CA ARG A 244 -10.29 19.48 -9.53
C ARG A 244 -11.28 20.24 -10.43
N GLU A 245 -12.55 19.97 -10.23
CA GLU A 245 -13.64 20.65 -10.94
C GLU A 245 -14.12 21.89 -10.16
N ASP A 246 -13.96 21.86 -8.84
CA ASP A 246 -14.36 22.95 -7.94
C ASP A 246 -13.44 23.05 -6.71
N GLY A 247 -13.80 23.95 -5.79
CA GLY A 247 -13.07 24.19 -4.54
C GLY A 247 -13.51 23.34 -3.35
N SER A 248 -14.41 22.37 -3.52
CA SER A 248 -14.91 21.54 -2.44
C SER A 248 -13.83 20.64 -1.83
N LEU A 249 -13.97 20.29 -0.55
CA LEU A 249 -13.05 19.36 0.12
C LEU A 249 -12.99 18.01 -0.58
N VAL A 250 -14.12 17.52 -1.11
CA VAL A 250 -14.17 16.27 -1.89
C VAL A 250 -13.26 16.36 -3.10
N GLN A 251 -13.34 17.44 -3.88
CA GLN A 251 -12.50 17.65 -5.06
C GLN A 251 -11.02 17.87 -4.70
N TRP A 252 -10.72 18.49 -3.56
CA TRP A 252 -9.35 18.58 -3.07
C TRP A 252 -8.75 17.22 -2.75
N LEU A 253 -9.51 16.33 -2.14
CA LEU A 253 -9.08 14.99 -1.74
C LEU A 253 -9.22 13.93 -2.85
N HIS A 254 -9.88 14.27 -3.98
CA HIS A 254 -10.07 13.38 -5.12
C HIS A 254 -8.80 13.33 -5.97
N VAL A 255 -7.89 12.43 -5.64
CA VAL A 255 -6.56 12.27 -6.24
C VAL A 255 -6.44 10.95 -7.00
N SER A 256 -5.59 10.91 -8.04
CA SER A 256 -5.39 9.71 -8.84
C SER A 256 -4.53 8.67 -8.13
N LYS A 257 -5.10 7.49 -7.90
CA LYS A 257 -4.44 6.28 -7.41
C LYS A 257 -4.05 5.34 -8.57
N TYR A 258 -4.75 5.43 -9.68
CA TYR A 258 -4.62 4.53 -10.84
C TYR A 258 -4.40 5.30 -12.15
N PRO A 259 -3.10 5.53 -12.51
CA PRO A 259 -1.86 5.33 -11.76
C PRO A 259 -1.69 6.37 -10.63
N PRO A 260 -0.82 6.09 -9.64
CA PRO A 260 -0.64 6.99 -8.49
C PRO A 260 0.06 8.29 -8.92
N SER A 261 -0.62 9.42 -8.68
CA SER A 261 -0.10 10.77 -8.94
C SER A 261 0.86 11.25 -7.84
N LEU A 262 1.63 12.30 -8.14
CA LEU A 262 2.45 12.99 -7.15
C LEU A 262 1.59 13.50 -5.98
N SER A 263 0.42 14.11 -6.28
CA SER A 263 -0.51 14.59 -5.24
C SER A 263 -1.03 13.44 -4.37
N PHE A 264 -1.36 12.28 -4.95
CA PHE A 264 -1.77 11.09 -4.21
C PHE A 264 -0.66 10.59 -3.28
N ILE A 265 0.56 10.41 -3.81
CA ILE A 265 1.68 9.88 -3.02
C ILE A 265 2.06 10.86 -1.89
N ALA A 266 2.08 12.16 -2.17
CA ALA A 266 2.39 13.19 -1.18
C ALA A 266 1.34 13.22 -0.04
N LEU A 267 0.04 13.12 -0.37
CA LEU A 267 -1.04 13.06 0.60
C LEU A 267 -0.91 11.80 1.48
N GLU A 268 -0.87 10.64 0.87
CA GLU A 268 -0.97 9.37 1.59
C GLU A 268 0.29 9.06 2.41
N LEU A 269 1.49 9.30 1.85
CA LEU A 269 2.73 9.14 2.63
C LEU A 269 2.88 10.24 3.69
N GLY A 270 2.35 11.45 3.44
CA GLY A 270 2.27 12.50 4.43
C GLY A 270 1.43 12.09 5.65
N LEU A 271 0.22 11.59 5.42
CA LEU A 271 -0.65 11.07 6.48
C LEU A 271 -0.04 9.85 7.19
N ALA A 272 0.54 8.91 6.42
CA ALA A 272 1.24 7.76 7.00
C ALA A 272 2.40 8.19 7.92
N ALA A 273 3.16 9.22 7.51
CA ALA A 273 4.26 9.76 8.32
C ALA A 273 3.74 10.43 9.60
N LEU A 274 2.63 11.17 9.57
CA LEU A 274 2.02 11.73 10.79
C LEU A 274 1.59 10.62 11.75
N CYS A 275 0.91 9.59 11.26
CA CYS A 275 0.52 8.41 12.06
C CYS A 275 1.76 7.71 12.63
N LEU A 276 2.81 7.51 11.82
CA LEU A 276 4.04 6.88 12.27
C LEU A 276 4.76 7.73 13.33
N ALA A 277 4.82 9.04 13.17
CA ALA A 277 5.41 9.95 14.17
C ALA A 277 4.67 9.87 15.52
N ALA A 278 3.34 9.80 15.48
CA ALA A 278 2.51 9.59 16.66
C ALA A 278 2.82 8.23 17.33
N PHE A 279 2.83 7.15 16.55
CA PHE A 279 3.17 5.82 17.06
C PHE A 279 4.60 5.71 17.59
N LEU A 280 5.58 6.38 16.97
CA LEU A 280 6.95 6.45 17.47
C LEU A 280 7.05 7.17 18.82
N ARG A 281 6.27 8.22 19.04
CA ARG A 281 6.15 8.88 20.35
C ARG A 281 5.50 7.97 21.38
N MET A 282 4.39 7.32 21.00
CA MET A 282 3.68 6.39 21.88
C MET A 282 4.53 5.18 22.26
N ASP A 283 5.26 4.59 21.31
CA ASP A 283 6.17 3.45 21.56
C ASP A 283 7.25 3.78 22.60
N ARG A 284 7.64 5.06 22.70
CA ARG A 284 8.65 5.54 23.66
C ARG A 284 8.09 6.00 25.00
N GLN A 285 6.95 6.65 25.01
CA GLN A 285 6.49 7.50 26.13
C GLN A 285 5.16 7.03 26.74
N ALA A 286 4.40 6.19 26.03
CA ALA A 286 3.09 5.79 26.52
C ALA A 286 3.18 4.78 27.67
N PRO A 287 2.26 4.84 28.63
CA PRO A 287 2.18 3.86 29.71
C PRO A 287 1.77 2.46 29.18
N ALA A 288 2.04 1.43 30.00
CA ALA A 288 1.79 0.03 29.63
C ALA A 288 0.32 -0.25 29.20
N ILE A 289 -0.63 0.50 29.71
CA ILE A 289 -2.05 0.37 29.32
C ILE A 289 -2.25 0.69 27.82
N VAL A 290 -1.59 1.70 27.30
CA VAL A 290 -1.66 2.07 25.87
C VAL A 290 -1.01 0.99 25.00
N HIS A 291 0.13 0.44 25.41
CA HIS A 291 0.76 -0.67 24.72
C HIS A 291 -0.13 -1.90 24.67
N ARG A 292 -0.87 -2.21 25.76
CA ARG A 292 -1.85 -3.28 25.80
C ARG A 292 -3.03 -3.01 24.88
N ALA A 293 -3.56 -1.78 24.87
CA ALA A 293 -4.66 -1.37 24.00
C ALA A 293 -4.29 -1.43 22.52
N LEU A 294 -3.04 -1.14 22.16
CA LEU A 294 -2.55 -1.20 20.78
C LEU A 294 -2.01 -2.59 20.37
N GLN A 295 -2.03 -3.57 21.28
CA GLN A 295 -1.56 -4.92 20.97
C GLN A 295 -2.31 -5.58 19.81
N PRO A 296 -3.62 -5.42 19.62
CA PRO A 296 -4.31 -5.94 18.43
C PRO A 296 -3.72 -5.43 17.12
N LEU A 297 -3.37 -4.15 17.03
CA LEU A 297 -2.69 -3.59 15.86
C LEU A 297 -1.32 -4.25 15.64
N ALA A 298 -0.55 -4.47 16.71
CA ALA A 298 0.74 -5.15 16.59
C ALA A 298 0.59 -6.59 16.07
N VAL A 299 -0.41 -7.33 16.53
CA VAL A 299 -0.68 -8.70 16.03
C VAL A 299 -0.99 -8.68 14.54
N LEU A 300 -1.94 -7.85 14.12
CA LEU A 300 -2.32 -7.70 12.70
C LEU A 300 -1.14 -7.24 11.84
N GLY A 301 -0.36 -6.28 12.33
CA GLY A 301 0.81 -5.77 11.61
C GLY A 301 1.94 -6.80 11.45
N GLN A 302 2.17 -7.66 12.43
CA GLN A 302 3.16 -8.73 12.38
C GLN A 302 2.74 -9.91 11.50
N THR A 303 1.44 -10.06 11.24
CA THR A 303 0.84 -11.11 10.40
C THR A 303 0.16 -10.54 9.16
N ALA A 304 0.57 -9.35 8.71
CA ALA A 304 -0.14 -8.58 7.70
C ALA A 304 -0.37 -9.34 6.38
N LEU A 305 0.64 -10.02 5.83
CA LEU A 305 0.46 -10.79 4.61
C LEU A 305 -0.49 -11.99 4.81
N PHE A 306 -0.37 -12.69 5.92
CA PHE A 306 -1.27 -13.79 6.25
C PHE A 306 -2.73 -13.33 6.36
N PHE A 307 -2.98 -12.25 7.08
CA PHE A 307 -4.30 -11.62 7.15
C PHE A 307 -4.79 -11.18 5.76
N TYR A 308 -3.90 -10.54 4.96
CA TYR A 308 -4.22 -10.09 3.62
C TYR A 308 -4.72 -11.24 2.74
N LEU A 309 -4.07 -12.39 2.80
CA LEU A 309 -4.44 -13.55 1.99
C LEU A 309 -5.78 -14.18 2.38
N LEU A 310 -6.26 -13.96 3.62
CA LEU A 310 -7.47 -14.62 4.13
C LEU A 310 -8.71 -13.70 4.13
N HIS A 311 -8.56 -12.41 4.48
CA HIS A 311 -9.70 -11.55 4.80
C HIS A 311 -10.70 -11.39 3.65
N VAL A 312 -10.24 -11.29 2.39
CA VAL A 312 -11.13 -11.16 1.23
C VAL A 312 -11.93 -12.44 1.02
N HIS A 313 -11.31 -13.60 1.20
CA HIS A 313 -12.00 -14.88 1.10
C HIS A 313 -13.12 -15.01 2.15
N VAL A 314 -12.83 -14.57 3.39
CA VAL A 314 -13.83 -14.54 4.48
C VAL A 314 -14.98 -13.60 4.13
N LEU A 315 -14.68 -12.39 3.65
CA LEU A 315 -15.68 -11.40 3.23
C LEU A 315 -16.55 -11.92 2.08
N THR A 316 -15.92 -12.49 1.05
CA THR A 316 -16.64 -13.03 -0.12
C THR A 316 -17.49 -14.23 0.24
N LEU A 317 -16.98 -15.14 1.08
CA LEU A 317 -17.76 -16.26 1.58
C LEU A 317 -18.97 -15.79 2.39
N ALA A 318 -18.78 -14.82 3.29
CA ALA A 318 -19.86 -14.24 4.08
C ALA A 318 -20.92 -13.59 3.18
N ALA A 319 -20.53 -12.82 2.18
CA ALA A 319 -21.46 -12.21 1.25
C ALA A 319 -22.23 -13.24 0.42
N TYR A 320 -21.58 -14.31 0.01
CA TYR A 320 -22.23 -15.42 -0.70
C TYR A 320 -23.28 -16.11 0.18
N LEU A 321 -22.92 -16.49 1.42
CA LEU A 321 -23.81 -17.16 2.35
C LEU A 321 -25.01 -16.30 2.75
N LEU A 322 -24.83 -14.99 2.85
CA LEU A 322 -25.89 -14.03 3.22
C LEU A 322 -26.69 -13.52 2.01
N GLY A 323 -26.31 -13.84 0.77
CA GLY A 323 -26.91 -13.28 -0.43
C GLY A 323 -26.77 -11.74 -0.54
N ALA A 324 -25.75 -11.17 0.11
CA ALA A 324 -25.59 -9.73 0.36
C ALA A 324 -24.60 -9.04 -0.61
N GLY A 325 -24.00 -9.77 -1.55
CA GLY A 325 -22.98 -9.23 -2.47
C GLY A 325 -23.49 -8.05 -3.29
N HIS A 326 -22.81 -6.89 -3.20
CA HIS A 326 -23.12 -5.62 -3.87
C HIS A 326 -24.57 -5.10 -3.70
N ARG A 327 -25.22 -5.48 -2.59
CA ARG A 327 -26.62 -5.12 -2.29
C ARG A 327 -26.79 -4.34 -0.99
N SER A 328 -25.71 -4.17 -0.25
CA SER A 328 -25.71 -3.54 1.08
C SER A 328 -25.30 -2.08 1.02
N GLY A 329 -25.54 -1.36 2.12
CA GLY A 329 -25.10 0.02 2.31
C GLY A 329 -23.75 0.12 3.04
N LEU A 330 -23.42 1.33 3.50
CA LEU A 330 -22.20 1.58 4.26
C LEU A 330 -22.23 0.96 5.66
N ALA A 331 -23.38 0.96 6.34
CA ALA A 331 -23.48 0.41 7.69
C ALA A 331 -23.12 -1.08 7.71
N GLU A 332 -23.71 -1.86 6.83
CA GLU A 332 -23.44 -3.30 6.68
C GLU A 332 -21.99 -3.54 6.24
N THR A 333 -21.45 -2.66 5.41
CA THR A 333 -20.03 -2.70 4.99
C THR A 333 -19.09 -2.57 6.19
N TYR A 334 -19.32 -1.60 7.07
CA TYR A 334 -18.52 -1.42 8.28
C TYR A 334 -18.70 -2.58 9.27
N VAL A 335 -19.92 -3.09 9.43
CA VAL A 335 -20.17 -4.29 10.25
C VAL A 335 -19.43 -5.50 9.69
N ALA A 336 -19.50 -5.75 8.37
CA ALA A 336 -18.79 -6.85 7.73
C ALA A 336 -17.26 -6.74 7.91
N ALA A 337 -16.70 -5.53 7.76
CA ALA A 337 -15.28 -5.28 8.01
C ALA A 337 -14.90 -5.56 9.46
N PHE A 338 -15.68 -5.06 10.42
CA PHE A 338 -15.45 -5.30 11.85
C PHE A 338 -15.49 -6.80 12.18
N VAL A 339 -16.53 -7.50 11.74
CA VAL A 339 -16.69 -8.95 11.98
C VAL A 339 -15.52 -9.73 11.36
N ALA A 340 -15.09 -9.40 10.14
CA ALA A 340 -13.95 -10.06 9.51
C ALA A 340 -12.65 -9.88 10.33
N VAL A 341 -12.41 -8.68 10.87
CA VAL A 341 -11.25 -8.42 11.74
C VAL A 341 -11.35 -9.23 13.03
N VAL A 342 -12.51 -9.25 13.67
CA VAL A 342 -12.74 -10.00 14.92
C VAL A 342 -12.56 -11.51 14.73
N VAL A 343 -13.11 -12.06 13.65
CA VAL A 343 -13.00 -13.50 13.31
C VAL A 343 -11.56 -13.90 12.98
N LEU A 344 -10.83 -13.06 12.24
CA LEU A 344 -9.46 -13.37 11.83
C LEU A 344 -8.41 -13.06 12.92
N TYR A 345 -8.71 -12.20 13.89
CA TYR A 345 -7.76 -11.84 14.93
C TYR A 345 -7.18 -13.03 15.71
N PRO A 346 -8.00 -13.99 16.26
CA PRO A 346 -7.45 -15.16 16.93
C PRO A 346 -6.59 -16.03 16.00
N VAL A 347 -6.96 -16.15 14.73
CA VAL A 347 -6.18 -16.90 13.72
C VAL A 347 -4.82 -16.22 13.49
N CYS A 348 -4.79 -14.88 13.37
CA CYS A 348 -3.55 -14.12 13.28
C CYS A 348 -2.68 -14.23 14.53
N ARG A 349 -3.29 -14.23 15.71
CA ARG A 349 -2.58 -14.42 16.97
C ARG A 349 -1.94 -15.80 17.05
N TRP A 350 -2.65 -16.85 16.65
CA TRP A 350 -2.09 -18.19 16.52
C TRP A 350 -0.95 -18.24 15.52
N TYR A 351 -1.15 -17.70 14.30
CA TYR A 351 -0.13 -17.70 13.25
C TYR A 351 1.14 -16.96 13.69
N ARG A 352 1.02 -15.85 14.42
CA ARG A 352 2.18 -15.15 15.00
C ARG A 352 3.02 -16.07 15.89
N GLY A 353 2.37 -16.86 16.76
CA GLY A 353 3.05 -17.85 17.61
C GLY A 353 3.72 -18.95 16.78
N TYR A 354 3.01 -19.47 15.78
CA TYR A 354 3.53 -20.47 14.86
C TYR A 354 4.76 -19.98 14.10
N LYS A 355 4.70 -18.75 13.57
CA LYS A 355 5.84 -18.11 12.87
C LYS A 355 7.06 -17.94 13.79
N ALA A 356 6.85 -17.56 15.03
CA ALA A 356 7.93 -17.42 16.01
C ALA A 356 8.57 -18.76 16.36
N ALA A 357 7.81 -19.85 16.38
CA ALA A 357 8.30 -21.20 16.65
C ALA A 357 9.04 -21.83 15.42
N HIS A 358 8.82 -21.30 14.22
CA HIS A 358 9.39 -21.84 12.97
C HIS A 358 10.16 -20.77 12.17
N PRO A 359 11.23 -20.17 12.72
CA PRO A 359 11.92 -19.02 12.10
C PRO A 359 12.60 -19.35 10.77
N ASN A 360 12.98 -20.60 10.54
CA ASN A 360 13.65 -21.08 9.34
C ASN A 360 12.69 -21.76 8.34
N GLY A 361 11.41 -21.91 8.69
CA GLY A 361 10.41 -22.54 7.85
C GLY A 361 9.84 -21.60 6.76
N TRP A 362 8.82 -22.10 6.04
CA TRP A 362 8.08 -21.33 5.04
C TRP A 362 7.45 -20.02 5.58
N PRO A 363 7.09 -19.90 6.88
CA PRO A 363 6.49 -18.67 7.39
C PRO A 363 7.40 -17.44 7.31
N ARG A 364 8.71 -17.63 7.08
CA ARG A 364 9.65 -16.51 6.87
C ARG A 364 9.37 -15.72 5.58
N TYR A 365 8.64 -16.29 4.64
CA TYR A 365 8.27 -15.65 3.37
C TYR A 365 6.90 -14.97 3.41
N VAL A 366 6.05 -15.31 4.41
CA VAL A 366 4.67 -14.83 4.62
C VAL A 366 4.45 -14.06 5.96
#